data_a682e80c5780a7b20c7531d17143b717
#
_entry.id   a682e80c5780a7b20c7531d17143b717
#
_cell.length_a   1.000
_cell.length_b   1.000
_cell.length_c   1.000
_cell.angle_alpha   90.00
_cell.angle_beta   90.00
_cell.angle_gamma   90.00
#
_symmetry.space_group_name_H-M   'P 1'
#
loop_
_entity.id
_entity.type
_entity.pdbx_description
1 polymer ?
#
loop_
_entity_poly.entity_id
_entity_poly.type
_entity_poly.pdbx_seq_one_letter_code
_entity_poly.pdbx_strand_id
1 'polypeptide(L)'
;LNIQTEILDSHVARLTVQIDEDVFERAKKKATQAIAKKVNIPGFRKGHAPYHLIANYYGEATIIEEVVELLAKDLYPSVIESSGINPYASGTIENFEIEPIPYFIFSVPLQPEADLKDYRAIRVDYTEAVVTEEELKDAMLEVQREQSNATPSDEPAVMGDRVRGSLHGYW
;
A
#
# COMPACT_ATOMS: atom_id res chain seq x y z
N LEU A 1 -23.71 -14.12 12.77
CA LEU A 1 -22.35 -13.54 12.69
C LEU A 1 -22.02 -12.83 14.00
N ASN A 2 -20.98 -13.28 14.68
CA ASN A 2 -20.45 -12.61 15.86
C ASN A 2 -19.16 -11.90 15.46
N ILE A 3 -19.09 -10.56 15.64
CA ILE A 3 -17.97 -9.72 15.22
C ILE A 3 -17.37 -9.09 16.47
N GLN A 4 -16.07 -9.31 16.68
CA GLN A 4 -15.28 -8.63 17.70
C GLN A 4 -14.31 -7.68 17.01
N THR A 5 -14.34 -6.41 17.41
CA THR A 5 -13.49 -5.35 16.85
C THR A 5 -12.46 -4.94 17.89
N GLU A 6 -11.18 -5.02 17.53
CA GLU A 6 -10.05 -4.54 18.32
C GLU A 6 -9.30 -3.48 17.50
N ILE A 7 -9.13 -2.28 18.05
CA ILE A 7 -8.36 -1.21 17.41
C ILE A 7 -6.94 -1.25 17.96
N LEU A 8 -5.97 -1.42 17.07
CA LEU A 8 -4.55 -1.45 17.40
C LEU A 8 -3.94 -0.05 17.31
N ASP A 9 -2.85 0.19 18.07
CA ASP A 9 -2.15 1.48 18.11
C ASP A 9 -1.59 1.96 16.77
N SER A 10 -1.54 1.06 15.78
CA SER A 10 -1.03 1.33 14.42
C SER A 10 -2.08 1.83 13.43
N HIS A 11 -3.22 2.34 13.89
CA HIS A 11 -4.39 2.69 13.05
C HIS A 11 -4.89 1.52 12.18
N VAL A 12 -4.87 0.33 12.75
CA VAL A 12 -5.39 -0.89 12.15
C VAL A 12 -6.46 -1.46 13.05
N ALA A 13 -7.62 -1.80 12.48
CA ALA A 13 -8.64 -2.58 13.17
C ALA A 13 -8.45 -4.05 12.86
N ARG A 14 -8.42 -4.88 13.89
CA ARG A 14 -8.51 -6.32 13.80
C ARG A 14 -9.95 -6.73 14.05
N LEU A 15 -10.56 -7.38 13.05
CA LEU A 15 -11.93 -7.85 13.11
C LEU A 15 -11.94 -9.37 13.17
N THR A 16 -12.34 -9.92 14.31
CA THR A 16 -12.53 -11.36 14.46
C THR A 16 -14.00 -11.69 14.21
N VAL A 17 -14.26 -12.46 13.16
CA VAL A 17 -15.60 -12.79 12.67
C VAL A 17 -15.83 -14.28 12.80
N GLN A 18 -16.69 -14.68 13.71
CA GLN A 18 -17.15 -16.07 13.82
C GLN A 18 -18.22 -16.35 12.79
N ILE A 19 -18.13 -17.50 12.14
CA ILE A 19 -19.00 -17.92 11.07
C ILE A 19 -19.88 -19.07 11.58
N ASP A 20 -21.18 -18.98 11.30
CA ASP A 20 -22.09 -20.05 11.61
C ASP A 20 -21.78 -21.28 10.73
N GLU A 21 -21.83 -22.46 11.31
CA GLU A 21 -21.49 -23.73 10.63
C GLU A 21 -22.33 -23.93 9.35
N ASP A 22 -23.60 -23.56 9.38
CA ASP A 22 -24.49 -23.62 8.21
C ASP A 22 -24.02 -22.72 7.05
N VAL A 23 -23.41 -21.57 7.36
CA VAL A 23 -22.87 -20.63 6.36
C VAL A 23 -21.60 -21.22 5.76
N PHE A 24 -20.75 -21.78 6.60
CA PHE A 24 -19.53 -22.44 6.18
C PHE A 24 -19.81 -23.66 5.27
N GLU A 25 -20.72 -24.54 5.67
CA GLU A 25 -21.10 -25.70 4.86
C GLU A 25 -21.72 -25.31 3.50
N ARG A 26 -22.54 -24.26 3.47
CA ARG A 26 -23.06 -23.71 2.20
C ARG A 26 -21.95 -23.16 1.31
N ALA A 27 -20.98 -22.46 1.88
CA ALA A 27 -19.84 -21.97 1.15
C ALA A 27 -18.97 -23.12 0.62
N LYS A 28 -18.74 -24.17 1.43
CA LYS A 28 -18.02 -25.38 1.03
C LYS A 28 -18.65 -26.06 -0.19
N LYS A 29 -19.98 -26.16 -0.22
CA LYS A 29 -20.73 -26.69 -1.38
C LYS A 29 -20.56 -25.79 -2.62
N LYS A 30 -20.65 -24.46 -2.46
CA LYS A 30 -20.45 -23.50 -3.56
C LYS A 30 -19.02 -23.55 -4.11
N ALA A 31 -18.02 -23.56 -3.24
CA ALA A 31 -16.61 -23.67 -3.61
C ALA A 31 -16.33 -24.97 -4.38
N THR A 32 -16.82 -26.09 -3.86
CA THR A 32 -16.72 -27.38 -4.55
C THR A 32 -17.30 -27.33 -5.96
N GLN A 33 -18.48 -26.74 -6.13
CA GLN A 33 -19.11 -26.57 -7.45
C GLN A 33 -18.31 -25.64 -8.36
N ALA A 34 -17.73 -24.57 -7.81
CA ALA A 34 -16.89 -23.64 -8.56
C ALA A 34 -15.63 -24.34 -9.09
N ILE A 35 -14.97 -25.12 -8.23
CA ILE A 35 -13.81 -25.94 -8.64
C ILE A 35 -14.23 -26.98 -9.68
N ALA A 36 -15.34 -27.70 -9.44
CA ALA A 36 -15.84 -28.72 -10.38
C ALA A 36 -16.10 -28.16 -11.80
N LYS A 37 -16.47 -26.87 -11.91
CA LYS A 37 -16.65 -26.19 -13.22
C LYS A 37 -15.32 -25.82 -13.88
N LYS A 38 -14.29 -25.49 -13.08
CA LYS A 38 -12.97 -25.10 -13.58
C LYS A 38 -12.15 -26.33 -14.04
N VAL A 39 -12.34 -27.49 -13.40
CA VAL A 39 -11.52 -28.68 -13.58
C VAL A 39 -12.23 -29.76 -14.39
N ASN A 40 -11.41 -30.65 -14.98
CA ASN A 40 -11.92 -31.82 -15.73
C ASN A 40 -11.56 -33.10 -14.98
N ILE A 41 -12.58 -33.75 -14.40
CA ILE A 41 -12.39 -35.01 -13.67
C ILE A 41 -12.84 -36.17 -14.59
N PRO A 42 -11.97 -37.15 -14.87
CA PRO A 42 -12.32 -38.29 -15.70
C PRO A 42 -13.57 -39.02 -15.19
N GLY A 43 -14.50 -39.31 -16.10
CA GLY A 43 -15.76 -39.99 -15.77
C GLY A 43 -16.92 -39.09 -15.30
N PHE A 44 -16.67 -37.77 -15.13
CA PHE A 44 -17.72 -36.83 -14.72
C PHE A 44 -17.85 -35.66 -15.66
N ARG A 45 -19.10 -35.20 -15.87
CA ARG A 45 -19.35 -33.95 -16.60
C ARG A 45 -18.88 -32.77 -15.74
N LYS A 46 -18.29 -31.76 -16.36
CA LYS A 46 -17.86 -30.52 -15.69
C LYS A 46 -18.98 -29.96 -14.80
N GLY A 47 -18.65 -29.66 -13.55
CA GLY A 47 -19.58 -29.13 -12.55
C GLY A 47 -20.41 -30.17 -11.79
N HIS A 48 -20.24 -31.46 -12.07
CA HIS A 48 -21.07 -32.53 -11.44
C HIS A 48 -20.23 -33.54 -10.63
N ALA A 49 -18.94 -33.32 -10.47
CA ALA A 49 -18.13 -34.20 -9.65
C ALA A 49 -18.45 -34.01 -8.15
N PRO A 50 -18.61 -35.10 -7.40
CA PRO A 50 -18.87 -35.05 -5.97
C PRO A 50 -17.63 -34.58 -5.19
N TYR A 51 -17.88 -34.03 -3.99
CA TYR A 51 -16.84 -33.45 -3.12
C TYR A 51 -15.63 -34.36 -2.91
N HIS A 52 -15.89 -35.64 -2.55
CA HIS A 52 -14.78 -36.56 -2.23
C HIS A 52 -13.82 -36.81 -3.40
N LEU A 53 -14.30 -36.75 -4.63
CA LEU A 53 -13.43 -36.91 -5.81
C LEU A 53 -12.60 -35.64 -6.04
N ILE A 54 -13.19 -34.46 -5.84
CA ILE A 54 -12.46 -33.19 -5.98
C ILE A 54 -11.38 -33.11 -4.90
N ALA A 55 -11.71 -33.46 -3.66
CA ALA A 55 -10.77 -33.50 -2.54
C ALA A 55 -9.61 -34.49 -2.78
N ASN A 56 -9.89 -35.66 -3.37
CA ASN A 56 -8.85 -36.65 -3.68
C ASN A 56 -7.93 -36.20 -4.82
N TYR A 57 -8.44 -35.48 -5.84
CA TYR A 57 -7.65 -35.06 -6.99
C TYR A 57 -6.86 -33.77 -6.77
N TYR A 58 -7.45 -32.82 -6.04
CA TYR A 58 -6.90 -31.46 -5.89
C TYR A 58 -6.46 -31.14 -4.47
N GLY A 59 -6.78 -32.00 -3.51
CA GLY A 59 -6.51 -31.80 -2.10
C GLY A 59 -7.64 -31.01 -1.40
N GLU A 60 -7.82 -31.31 -0.14
CA GLU A 60 -8.82 -30.61 0.69
C GLU A 60 -8.42 -29.15 0.93
N ALA A 61 -7.11 -28.87 1.02
CA ALA A 61 -6.58 -27.52 1.18
C ALA A 61 -7.05 -26.56 0.07
N THR A 62 -7.02 -27.01 -1.19
CA THR A 62 -7.47 -26.19 -2.33
C THR A 62 -8.95 -25.84 -2.26
N ILE A 63 -9.78 -26.76 -1.73
CA ILE A 63 -11.20 -26.50 -1.53
C ILE A 63 -11.38 -25.47 -0.41
N ILE A 64 -10.62 -25.58 0.67
CA ILE A 64 -10.66 -24.65 1.79
C ILE A 64 -10.22 -23.24 1.34
N GLU A 65 -9.16 -23.12 0.56
CA GLU A 65 -8.73 -21.84 -0.02
C GLU A 65 -9.84 -21.16 -0.83
N GLU A 66 -10.54 -21.89 -1.71
CA GLU A 66 -11.68 -21.36 -2.47
C GLU A 66 -12.87 -21.00 -1.55
N VAL A 67 -13.10 -21.75 -0.46
CA VAL A 67 -14.12 -21.43 0.57
C VAL A 67 -13.77 -20.11 1.26
N VAL A 68 -12.52 -19.96 1.67
CA VAL A 68 -12.00 -18.74 2.33
C VAL A 68 -12.17 -17.52 1.42
N GLU A 69 -11.81 -17.64 0.15
CA GLU A 69 -11.93 -16.55 -0.82
C GLU A 69 -13.40 -16.15 -1.04
N LEU A 70 -14.30 -17.14 -1.21
CA LEU A 70 -15.73 -16.89 -1.39
C LEU A 70 -16.37 -16.26 -0.15
N LEU A 71 -16.09 -16.81 1.03
CA LEU A 71 -16.63 -16.28 2.29
C LEU A 71 -16.11 -14.88 2.59
N ALA A 72 -14.82 -14.66 2.42
CA ALA A 72 -14.24 -13.35 2.64
C ALA A 72 -14.89 -12.29 1.74
N LYS A 73 -15.07 -12.60 0.47
CA LYS A 73 -15.72 -11.70 -0.49
C LYS A 73 -17.17 -11.40 -0.15
N ASP A 74 -17.92 -12.43 0.26
CA ASP A 74 -19.35 -12.32 0.57
C ASP A 74 -19.58 -11.62 1.94
N LEU A 75 -18.73 -11.90 2.94
CA LEU A 75 -18.91 -11.40 4.31
C LEU A 75 -18.27 -10.03 4.57
N TYR A 76 -17.16 -9.72 3.91
CA TYR A 76 -16.39 -8.51 4.18
C TYR A 76 -17.20 -7.21 4.17
N PRO A 77 -18.08 -6.94 3.18
CA PRO A 77 -18.92 -5.72 3.17
C PRO A 77 -19.84 -5.63 4.41
N SER A 78 -20.49 -6.73 4.76
CA SER A 78 -21.38 -6.78 5.92
C SER A 78 -20.63 -6.63 7.25
N VAL A 79 -19.41 -7.14 7.31
CA VAL A 79 -18.53 -7.03 8.49
C VAL A 79 -18.12 -5.57 8.69
N ILE A 80 -17.71 -4.88 7.64
CA ILE A 80 -17.35 -3.46 7.70
C ILE A 80 -18.56 -2.61 8.13
N GLU A 81 -19.72 -2.82 7.53
CA GLU A 81 -20.94 -2.09 7.88
C GLU A 81 -21.33 -2.30 9.35
N SER A 82 -21.27 -3.55 9.82
CA SER A 82 -21.64 -3.89 11.20
C SER A 82 -20.62 -3.45 12.24
N SER A 83 -19.34 -3.34 11.88
CA SER A 83 -18.27 -2.89 12.77
C SER A 83 -18.25 -1.37 12.99
N GLY A 84 -18.89 -0.59 12.13
CA GLY A 84 -18.94 0.87 12.21
C GLY A 84 -17.60 1.58 12.01
N ILE A 85 -16.61 0.90 11.46
CA ILE A 85 -15.28 1.48 11.18
C ILE A 85 -15.23 2.16 9.81
N ASN A 86 -14.36 3.14 9.67
CA ASN A 86 -14.06 3.79 8.39
C ASN A 86 -12.73 3.29 7.84
N PRO A 87 -12.75 2.33 6.91
CA PRO A 87 -11.52 1.81 6.33
C PRO A 87 -10.88 2.84 5.39
N TYR A 88 -9.57 2.98 5.47
CA TYR A 88 -8.77 3.75 4.50
C TYR A 88 -8.55 2.99 3.20
N ALA A 89 -8.41 1.68 3.30
CA ALA A 89 -8.24 0.77 2.18
C ALA A 89 -8.92 -0.58 2.47
N SER A 90 -9.01 -1.43 1.46
CA SER A 90 -9.53 -2.79 1.66
C SER A 90 -8.67 -3.55 2.67
N GLY A 91 -9.33 -4.23 3.60
CA GLY A 91 -8.66 -5.09 4.57
C GLY A 91 -8.11 -6.36 3.92
N THR A 92 -7.20 -7.00 4.66
CA THR A 92 -6.61 -8.29 4.30
C THR A 92 -7.02 -9.35 5.32
N ILE A 93 -7.05 -10.60 4.90
CA ILE A 93 -7.23 -11.74 5.80
C ILE A 93 -5.88 -11.99 6.48
N GLU A 94 -5.83 -11.85 7.80
CA GLU A 94 -4.64 -12.14 8.60
C GLU A 94 -4.57 -13.63 8.93
N ASN A 95 -5.70 -14.22 9.33
CA ASN A 95 -5.80 -15.64 9.66
C ASN A 95 -7.21 -16.16 9.39
N PHE A 96 -7.30 -17.48 9.21
CA PHE A 96 -8.52 -18.23 9.13
C PHE A 96 -8.36 -19.60 9.81
N GLU A 97 -9.25 -19.94 10.71
CA GLU A 97 -9.27 -21.24 11.37
C GLU A 97 -10.65 -21.85 11.27
N ILE A 98 -10.69 -23.20 11.19
CA ILE A 98 -11.94 -23.95 11.00
C ILE A 98 -12.40 -24.58 12.32
N GLU A 99 -11.47 -25.01 13.17
CA GLU A 99 -11.78 -25.72 14.41
C GLU A 99 -11.44 -24.86 15.64
N PRO A 100 -12.25 -24.88 16.69
CA PRO A 100 -13.51 -25.63 16.87
C PRO A 100 -14.71 -24.95 16.22
N ILE A 101 -14.63 -23.67 15.87
CA ILE A 101 -15.66 -22.90 15.20
C ILE A 101 -14.98 -22.08 14.12
N PRO A 102 -15.45 -22.08 12.86
CA PRO A 102 -14.81 -21.34 11.80
C PRO A 102 -14.85 -19.84 12.09
N TYR A 103 -13.67 -19.17 11.98
CA TYR A 103 -13.56 -17.74 12.14
C TYR A 103 -12.51 -17.14 11.21
N PHE A 104 -12.74 -15.89 10.83
CA PHE A 104 -11.78 -15.04 10.13
C PHE A 104 -11.20 -13.99 11.06
N ILE A 105 -9.94 -13.65 10.81
CA ILE A 105 -9.32 -12.45 11.33
C ILE A 105 -9.00 -11.54 10.14
N PHE A 106 -9.69 -10.40 10.06
CA PHE A 106 -9.41 -9.36 9.09
C PHE A 106 -8.56 -8.27 9.72
N SER A 107 -7.55 -7.83 9.00
CA SER A 107 -6.76 -6.64 9.33
C SER A 107 -7.18 -5.51 8.39
N VAL A 108 -7.75 -4.45 8.94
CA VAL A 108 -8.34 -3.34 8.18
C VAL A 108 -7.63 -2.04 8.54
N PRO A 109 -6.92 -1.39 7.60
CA PRO A 109 -6.31 -0.10 7.85
C PRO A 109 -7.38 0.98 8.01
N LEU A 110 -7.30 1.74 9.11
CA LEU A 110 -8.20 2.84 9.41
C LEU A 110 -7.66 4.15 8.88
N GLN A 111 -8.56 5.08 8.61
CA GLN A 111 -8.18 6.45 8.28
C GLN A 111 -7.50 7.10 9.49
N PRO A 112 -6.26 7.59 9.35
CA PRO A 112 -5.59 8.27 10.45
C PRO A 112 -6.26 9.61 10.73
N GLU A 113 -6.50 9.91 12.00
CA GLU A 113 -6.95 11.22 12.46
C GLU A 113 -5.77 12.02 13.00
N ALA A 114 -5.58 13.24 12.47
CA ALA A 114 -4.52 14.12 12.90
C ALA A 114 -5.04 15.06 14.00
N ASP A 115 -4.57 14.87 15.24
CA ASP A 115 -4.76 15.84 16.31
C ASP A 115 -3.70 16.93 16.24
N LEU A 116 -4.07 18.06 15.71
CA LEU A 116 -3.15 19.20 15.52
C LEU A 116 -2.80 19.92 16.83
N LYS A 117 -3.48 19.59 17.93
CA LYS A 117 -3.31 20.27 19.23
C LYS A 117 -3.29 21.79 19.06
N ASP A 118 -2.59 22.50 19.93
CA ASP A 118 -2.50 23.97 19.85
C ASP A 118 -1.28 24.40 19.00
N TYR A 119 -1.28 24.06 17.72
CA TYR A 119 -0.21 24.44 16.77
C TYR A 119 -0.06 25.97 16.62
N ARG A 120 -1.15 26.72 16.93
CA ARG A 120 -1.12 28.20 16.86
C ARG A 120 -0.36 28.84 18.02
N ALA A 121 -0.10 28.11 19.09
CA ALA A 121 0.75 28.56 20.19
C ALA A 121 2.25 28.42 19.90
N ILE A 122 2.62 27.65 18.88
CA ILE A 122 4.01 27.46 18.48
C ILE A 122 4.58 28.81 18.01
N ARG A 123 5.65 29.23 18.65
CA ARG A 123 6.41 30.43 18.27
C ARG A 123 7.84 29.97 17.93
N VAL A 124 8.30 30.42 16.80
CA VAL A 124 9.70 30.22 16.35
C VAL A 124 10.34 31.59 16.29
N ASP A 125 11.52 31.71 16.85
CA ASP A 125 12.29 32.95 16.77
C ASP A 125 12.59 33.25 15.30
N TYR A 126 12.15 34.44 14.89
CA TYR A 126 12.41 34.93 13.54
C TYR A 126 13.66 35.78 13.56
N THR A 127 14.67 35.35 12.84
CA THR A 127 15.86 36.15 12.59
C THR A 127 15.72 36.82 11.24
N GLU A 128 15.65 38.14 11.22
CA GLU A 128 15.61 38.90 9.96
C GLU A 128 16.86 38.66 9.17
N ALA A 129 16.71 38.33 7.90
CA ALA A 129 17.86 38.16 7.01
C ALA A 129 18.46 39.52 6.74
N VAL A 130 19.69 39.75 7.22
CA VAL A 130 20.44 40.97 6.94
C VAL A 130 21.41 40.66 5.81
N VAL A 131 21.26 41.38 4.70
CA VAL A 131 22.21 41.30 3.58
C VAL A 131 23.48 41.98 3.97
N THR A 132 24.58 41.26 3.94
CA THR A 132 25.93 41.82 4.22
C THR A 132 26.49 42.58 3.02
N GLU A 133 27.45 43.49 3.27
CA GLU A 133 28.15 44.21 2.18
C GLU A 133 28.91 43.24 1.26
N GLU A 134 29.37 42.12 1.79
CA GLU A 134 30.05 41.08 1.01
C GLU A 134 29.10 40.39 0.05
N GLU A 135 27.93 39.99 0.50
CA GLU A 135 26.89 39.36 -0.35
C GLU A 135 26.41 40.31 -1.44
N LEU A 136 26.28 41.62 -1.11
CA LEU A 136 25.91 42.62 -2.10
C LEU A 136 27.00 42.78 -3.16
N LYS A 137 28.27 42.79 -2.75
CA LYS A 137 29.41 42.89 -3.66
C LYS A 137 29.55 41.69 -4.58
N ASP A 138 29.35 40.50 -4.03
CA ASP A 138 29.37 39.25 -4.81
C ASP A 138 28.25 39.22 -5.82
N ALA A 139 27.03 39.59 -5.44
CA ALA A 139 25.90 39.71 -6.35
C ALA A 139 26.15 40.71 -7.47
N MET A 140 26.75 41.87 -7.16
CA MET A 140 27.17 42.87 -8.17
C MET A 140 28.23 42.33 -9.14
N LEU A 141 29.21 41.57 -8.63
CA LEU A 141 30.22 40.94 -9.47
C LEU A 141 29.60 39.87 -10.40
N GLU A 142 28.62 39.13 -9.94
CA GLU A 142 27.92 38.15 -10.76
C GLU A 142 27.15 38.82 -11.91
N VAL A 143 26.40 39.88 -11.61
CA VAL A 143 25.72 40.68 -12.64
C VAL A 143 26.71 41.30 -13.63
N GLN A 144 27.87 41.80 -13.15
CA GLN A 144 28.93 42.33 -14.04
C GLN A 144 29.47 41.24 -14.97
N ARG A 145 29.66 40.00 -14.46
CA ARG A 145 30.14 38.90 -15.30
C ARG A 145 29.09 38.48 -16.34
N GLU A 146 27.83 38.46 -15.98
CA GLU A 146 26.74 38.15 -16.92
C GLU A 146 26.62 39.19 -18.04
N GLN A 147 26.80 40.47 -17.73
CA GLN A 147 26.69 41.57 -18.66
C GLN A 147 28.03 41.88 -19.40
N SER A 148 29.11 41.18 -19.04
CA SER A 148 30.43 41.42 -19.66
C SER A 148 30.47 40.89 -21.11
N ASN A 149 30.99 41.74 -22.01
CA ASN A 149 31.31 41.32 -23.38
C ASN A 149 32.74 40.82 -23.44
N ALA A 150 32.92 39.55 -23.86
CA ALA A 150 34.27 39.00 -24.07
C ALA A 150 34.82 39.48 -25.42
N THR A 151 35.96 40.16 -25.38
CA THR A 151 36.76 40.50 -26.56
C THR A 151 37.83 39.46 -26.80
N PRO A 152 37.97 38.92 -28.02
CA PRO A 152 39.06 37.99 -28.31
C PRO A 152 40.43 38.66 -28.10
N SER A 153 41.34 37.95 -27.45
CA SER A 153 42.71 38.36 -27.26
C SER A 153 43.67 37.24 -27.68
N ASP A 154 44.79 37.62 -28.33
CA ASP A 154 45.84 36.71 -28.72
C ASP A 154 46.95 36.63 -27.65
N GLU A 155 46.78 37.33 -26.52
CA GLU A 155 47.73 37.28 -25.41
C GLU A 155 47.55 36.03 -24.56
N PRO A 156 48.58 35.57 -23.84
CA PRO A 156 48.49 34.47 -22.92
C PRO A 156 47.41 34.69 -21.86
N ALA A 157 46.52 33.68 -21.63
CA ALA A 157 45.42 33.77 -20.70
C ALA A 157 45.92 34.00 -19.25
N VAL A 158 45.31 34.96 -18.57
CA VAL A 158 45.54 35.26 -17.16
C VAL A 158 44.32 34.91 -16.32
N MET A 159 44.51 34.92 -14.98
CA MET A 159 43.40 34.65 -14.07
C MET A 159 42.26 35.65 -14.24
N GLY A 160 41.07 35.16 -14.56
CA GLY A 160 39.88 35.97 -14.85
C GLY A 160 39.45 35.92 -16.31
N ASP A 161 40.29 35.44 -17.20
CA ASP A 161 39.97 35.31 -18.62
C ASP A 161 39.07 34.13 -18.91
N ARG A 162 38.23 34.26 -19.95
CA ARG A 162 37.39 33.16 -20.47
C ARG A 162 38.15 32.44 -21.60
N VAL A 163 38.58 31.21 -21.31
CA VAL A 163 39.27 30.37 -22.31
C VAL A 163 38.27 29.43 -22.99
N ARG A 164 38.33 29.33 -24.33
CA ARG A 164 37.58 28.37 -25.12
C ARG A 164 38.52 27.36 -25.77
N GLY A 165 38.35 26.07 -25.47
CA GLY A 165 39.22 25.04 -25.99
C GLY A 165 38.50 23.69 -26.16
N SER A 166 39.17 22.75 -26.84
CA SER A 166 38.71 21.35 -26.97
C SER A 166 39.56 20.47 -26.07
N LEU A 167 38.96 19.62 -25.30
CA LEU A 167 39.60 18.67 -24.40
C LEU A 167 39.44 17.26 -24.94
N HIS A 168 40.53 16.57 -25.27
CA HIS A 168 40.53 15.19 -25.68
C HIS A 168 41.19 14.36 -24.59
N GLY A 169 40.43 13.40 -24.01
CA GLY A 169 40.96 12.42 -23.05
C GLY A 169 41.24 11.08 -23.74
N TYR A 170 42.40 10.49 -23.44
CA TYR A 170 42.72 9.11 -23.82
C TYR A 170 42.78 8.27 -22.53
N TRP A 171 42.19 7.07 -22.55
CA TRP A 171 42.22 6.07 -21.46
C TRP A 171 43.26 5.01 -21.74
#